data_1a73cb0febffa40619786fbc8f72f9ad
#
_entry.id   1a73cb0febffa40619786fbc8f72f9ad
#
_cell.length_a   1.000
_cell.length_b   1.000
_cell.length_c   1.000
_cell.angle_alpha   90.00
_cell.angle_beta   90.00
_cell.angle_gamma   90.00
#
_symmetry.space_group_name_H-M   'P 1'
#
loop_
_entity.id
_entity.type
_entity.pdbx_description
1 polymer ?
#
loop_
_entity_poly.entity_id
_entity_poly.type
_entity_poly.pdbx_seq_one_letter_code
_entity_poly.pdbx_strand_id
1 'polypeptide(L)'
;MLFRSDWQVEMEGALFLPSEDACQILGIVQEALVNTRRHAGARKITLELEQREAQGWLNITDDGCGFDPAASPADGRPHFGLQILAARAAHLGGELTIDSAPGKGTRISLTWPLRKLPVPVSVKQKELL
;
A
#
# COMPACT_ATOMS: atom_id res chain seq x y z
N MET A 1 10.53 -21.27 -20.25
CA MET A 1 10.70 -20.22 -19.68
C MET A 1 10.18 -20.07 -18.41
N LEU A 2 10.78 -19.55 -17.67
CA LEU A 2 10.47 -19.46 -16.52
C LEU A 2 10.11 -18.22 -16.10
N PHE A 3 9.09 -18.08 -15.59
CA PHE A 3 8.76 -17.01 -14.97
C PHE A 3 9.21 -17.13 -13.62
N ARG A 4 10.40 -17.07 -13.41
CA ARG A 4 10.85 -17.00 -12.22
C ARG A 4 10.78 -15.68 -11.77
N SER A 5 9.97 -15.31 -10.89
CA SER A 5 10.17 -14.17 -10.22
C SER A 5 11.13 -14.50 -9.13
N ASP A 6 12.25 -13.92 -9.17
CA ASP A 6 13.18 -13.98 -8.07
C ASP A 6 12.78 -13.05 -6.95
N TRP A 7 11.51 -12.64 -6.90
CA TRP A 7 11.03 -11.79 -5.90
C TRP A 7 10.71 -12.53 -4.67
N GLN A 8 10.99 -11.93 -3.58
CA GLN A 8 10.49 -12.36 -2.30
C GLN A 8 9.54 -11.31 -1.78
N VAL A 9 8.40 -11.76 -1.34
CA VAL A 9 7.42 -10.87 -0.71
C VAL A 9 7.31 -11.31 0.75
N GLU A 10 7.68 -10.41 1.67
CA GLU A 10 7.54 -10.65 3.08
C GLU A 10 6.41 -9.81 3.62
N MET A 11 5.52 -10.43 4.36
CA MET A 11 4.36 -9.74 4.93
C MET A 11 4.30 -9.99 6.40
N GLU A 12 4.08 -8.94 7.15
CA GLU A 12 3.96 -9.03 8.59
C GLU A 12 2.81 -8.17 9.09
N GLY A 13 2.08 -8.70 10.02
CA GLY A 13 0.99 -7.98 10.67
C GLY A 13 -0.39 -8.31 10.13
N ALA A 14 -1.38 -7.88 10.86
CA ALA A 14 -2.78 -8.02 10.47
C ALA A 14 -3.62 -6.95 11.17
N LEU A 15 -4.65 -6.52 10.49
CA LEU A 15 -5.61 -5.56 11.04
C LEU A 15 -7.01 -5.97 10.63
N PHE A 16 -7.96 -5.65 11.48
CA PHE A 16 -9.36 -5.77 11.10
C PHE A 16 -9.81 -4.41 10.58
N LEU A 17 -10.31 -4.38 9.38
CA LEU A 17 -10.69 -3.15 8.70
C LEU A 17 -12.09 -3.25 8.14
N PRO A 18 -12.83 -2.14 8.09
CA PRO A 18 -14.04 -2.10 7.29
C PRO A 18 -13.72 -2.45 5.85
N SER A 19 -14.69 -3.03 5.15
CA SER A 19 -14.50 -3.49 3.77
C SER A 19 -14.00 -2.38 2.84
N GLU A 20 -14.51 -1.18 3.02
CA GLU A 20 -14.10 -0.04 2.19
C GLU A 20 -12.62 0.29 2.39
N ASP A 21 -12.18 0.28 3.64
CA ASP A 21 -10.78 0.56 3.96
C ASP A 21 -9.89 -0.56 3.45
N ALA A 22 -10.32 -1.80 3.62
CA ALA A 22 -9.58 -2.95 3.12
C ALA A 22 -9.39 -2.88 1.60
N CYS A 23 -10.41 -2.45 0.86
CA CYS A 23 -10.30 -2.28 -0.59
C CYS A 23 -9.24 -1.25 -0.95
N GLN A 24 -9.18 -0.13 -0.22
CA GLN A 24 -8.18 0.90 -0.49
C GLN A 24 -6.78 0.41 -0.18
N ILE A 25 -6.61 -0.28 0.95
CA ILE A 25 -5.31 -0.84 1.33
C ILE A 25 -4.84 -1.87 0.29
N LEU A 26 -5.72 -2.77 -0.12
CA LEU A 26 -5.38 -3.75 -1.13
C LEU A 26 -4.99 -3.10 -2.46
N GLY A 27 -5.72 -2.05 -2.84
CA GLY A 27 -5.39 -1.31 -4.05
C GLY A 27 -4.02 -0.64 -3.99
N ILE A 28 -3.67 -0.10 -2.83
CA ILE A 28 -2.35 0.50 -2.63
C ILE A 28 -1.26 -0.57 -2.73
N VAL A 29 -1.46 -1.70 -2.09
CA VAL A 29 -0.51 -2.81 -2.14
C VAL A 29 -0.33 -3.30 -3.57
N GLN A 30 -1.43 -3.51 -4.29
CA GLN A 30 -1.39 -3.95 -5.67
C GLN A 30 -0.63 -2.98 -6.57
N GLU A 31 -0.90 -1.69 -6.41
CA GLU A 31 -0.22 -0.67 -7.22
C GLU A 31 1.26 -0.63 -6.90
N ALA A 32 1.63 -0.74 -5.63
CA ALA A 32 3.02 -0.78 -5.22
C ALA A 32 3.75 -2.01 -5.79
N LEU A 33 3.08 -3.16 -5.75
CA LEU A 33 3.66 -4.39 -6.30
C LEU A 33 3.86 -4.29 -7.81
N VAL A 34 2.89 -3.72 -8.52
CA VAL A 34 3.00 -3.53 -9.97
C VAL A 34 4.16 -2.58 -10.29
N ASN A 35 4.28 -1.50 -9.53
CA ASN A 35 5.36 -0.54 -9.75
C ASN A 35 6.72 -1.15 -9.51
N THR A 36 6.86 -1.89 -8.43
CA THR A 36 8.11 -2.57 -8.12
C THR A 36 8.48 -3.56 -9.22
N ARG A 37 7.49 -4.30 -9.71
CA ARG A 37 7.73 -5.28 -10.74
C ARG A 37 8.14 -4.64 -12.07
N ARG A 38 7.53 -3.51 -12.42
CA ARG A 38 7.79 -2.88 -13.71
C ARG A 38 9.03 -2.02 -13.74
N HIS A 39 9.31 -1.36 -12.64
CA HIS A 39 10.26 -0.25 -12.67
C HIS A 39 11.43 -0.38 -11.72
N ALA A 40 11.29 -1.11 -10.68
CA ALA A 40 12.27 -1.05 -9.62
C ALA A 40 13.42 -2.06 -9.74
N GLY A 41 13.24 -3.12 -10.52
CA GLY A 41 14.25 -4.18 -10.58
C GLY A 41 14.47 -4.83 -9.23
N ALA A 42 13.49 -4.76 -8.33
CA ALA A 42 13.63 -5.25 -6.98
C ALA A 42 13.57 -6.78 -6.94
N ARG A 43 14.22 -7.35 -5.95
CA ARG A 43 14.13 -8.77 -5.67
C ARG A 43 13.32 -9.04 -4.41
N LYS A 44 13.18 -8.04 -3.58
CA LYS A 44 12.49 -8.20 -2.33
C LYS A 44 11.55 -7.04 -2.07
N ILE A 45 10.35 -7.35 -1.67
CA ILE A 45 9.39 -6.38 -1.20
C ILE A 45 8.98 -6.79 0.20
N THR A 46 8.97 -5.85 1.11
CA THR A 46 8.52 -6.07 2.49
C THR A 46 7.29 -5.23 2.75
N LEU A 47 6.23 -5.87 3.24
CA LEU A 47 5.02 -5.19 3.65
C LEU A 47 4.85 -5.37 5.13
N GLU A 48 4.69 -4.27 5.84
CA GLU A 48 4.46 -4.30 7.28
C GLU A 48 3.17 -3.56 7.57
N LEU A 49 2.29 -4.21 8.28
CA LEU A 49 0.99 -3.66 8.64
C LEU A 49 0.87 -3.68 10.15
N GLU A 50 0.61 -2.53 10.72
CA GLU A 50 0.54 -2.37 12.16
C GLU A 50 -0.60 -1.50 12.59
N GLN A 51 -1.02 -1.69 13.80
CA GLN A 51 -1.92 -0.77 14.46
C GLN A 51 -1.14 -0.10 15.60
N ARG A 52 -1.16 1.21 15.64
CA ARG A 52 -0.56 1.98 16.73
C ARG A 52 -1.64 2.93 17.25
N GLU A 53 -2.11 2.65 18.44
CA GLU A 53 -3.20 3.39 19.05
C GLU A 53 -4.44 3.39 18.14
N ALA A 54 -4.89 4.53 17.70
CA ALA A 54 -6.07 4.64 16.83
C ALA A 54 -5.70 4.78 15.35
N GLN A 55 -4.47 4.46 14.99
CA GLN A 55 -4.02 4.59 13.61
C GLN A 55 -3.55 3.26 13.04
N GLY A 56 -3.81 3.09 11.76
CA GLY A 56 -3.19 2.01 10.99
C GLY A 56 -1.92 2.52 10.33
N TRP A 57 -0.96 1.63 10.19
CA TRP A 57 0.32 1.91 9.57
C TRP A 57 0.61 0.84 8.55
N LEU A 58 0.98 1.25 7.35
CA LEU A 58 1.42 0.33 6.32
C LEU A 58 2.75 0.84 5.77
N ASN A 59 3.75 -0.02 5.75
CA ASN A 59 5.00 0.29 5.09
C ASN A 59 5.25 -0.73 4.01
N ILE A 60 5.59 -0.26 2.83
CA ILE A 60 5.96 -1.10 1.70
C ILE A 60 7.34 -0.67 1.27
N THR A 61 8.29 -1.56 1.39
CA THR A 61 9.69 -1.25 1.08
C THR A 61 10.18 -2.22 0.02
N ASP A 62 10.87 -1.71 -0.98
CA ASP A 62 11.54 -2.57 -1.94
C ASP A 62 13.02 -2.21 -2.04
N ASP A 63 13.81 -3.14 -2.51
CA ASP A 63 15.24 -3.00 -2.70
C ASP A 63 15.62 -2.71 -4.15
N GLY A 64 14.69 -2.13 -4.89
CA GLY A 64 14.91 -1.85 -6.30
C GLY A 64 15.78 -0.64 -6.56
N CYS A 65 15.75 -0.18 -7.81
CA CYS A 65 16.59 0.93 -8.23
C CYS A 65 16.11 2.30 -7.75
N GLY A 66 14.90 2.38 -7.22
CA GLY A 66 14.35 3.65 -6.77
C GLY A 66 14.12 4.63 -7.91
N PHE A 67 13.69 5.82 -7.56
CA PHE A 67 13.46 6.89 -8.52
C PHE A 67 13.45 8.23 -7.76
N ASP A 68 13.48 9.33 -8.49
CA ASP A 68 13.34 10.65 -7.91
C ASP A 68 11.87 11.08 -8.02
N PRO A 69 11.12 11.15 -6.93
CA PRO A 69 9.72 11.53 -7.00
C PRO A 69 9.47 12.94 -7.53
N ALA A 70 10.48 13.80 -7.42
CA ALA A 70 10.38 15.18 -7.87
C ALA A 70 10.71 15.33 -9.36
N ALA A 71 11.32 14.33 -9.99
CA ALA A 71 11.70 14.42 -11.38
C ALA A 71 10.51 14.20 -12.29
N SER A 72 10.45 14.93 -13.39
CA SER A 72 9.45 14.68 -14.41
C SER A 72 9.86 13.46 -15.21
N PRO A 73 8.94 12.55 -15.51
CA PRO A 73 9.28 11.41 -16.36
C PRO A 73 9.66 11.88 -17.75
N ALA A 74 10.63 11.22 -18.35
CA ALA A 74 11.14 11.59 -19.66
C ALA A 74 10.06 11.45 -20.75
N ASP A 75 9.10 10.59 -20.54
CA ASP A 75 8.02 10.34 -21.50
C ASP A 75 6.75 11.14 -21.20
N GLY A 76 6.79 12.03 -20.23
CA GLY A 76 5.65 12.84 -19.85
C GLY A 76 4.55 12.09 -19.08
N ARG A 77 4.77 10.84 -18.76
CA ARG A 77 3.78 10.06 -18.00
C ARG A 77 3.95 10.26 -16.51
N PRO A 78 2.87 10.15 -15.73
CA PRO A 78 3.00 10.21 -14.28
C PRO A 78 3.91 9.10 -13.76
N HIS A 79 4.68 9.41 -12.73
CA HIS A 79 5.54 8.41 -12.15
C HIS A 79 4.74 7.36 -11.41
N PHE A 80 4.90 6.11 -11.81
CA PHE A 80 4.63 4.94 -10.97
C PHE A 80 3.27 4.90 -10.27
N GLY A 81 2.23 5.44 -10.91
CA GLY A 81 0.90 5.39 -10.30
C GLY A 81 0.78 6.17 -9.00
N LEU A 82 1.64 7.17 -8.77
CA LEU A 82 1.63 7.93 -7.53
C LEU A 82 0.30 8.63 -7.29
N GLN A 83 -0.36 9.06 -8.34
CA GLN A 83 -1.66 9.70 -8.22
C GLN A 83 -2.72 8.72 -7.72
N ILE A 84 -2.62 7.47 -8.16
CA ILE A 84 -3.54 6.41 -7.72
C ILE A 84 -3.32 6.15 -6.23
N LEU A 85 -2.07 6.05 -5.82
CA LEU A 85 -1.74 5.83 -4.41
C LEU A 85 -2.26 6.98 -3.55
N ALA A 86 -2.04 8.20 -4.00
CA ALA A 86 -2.49 9.39 -3.27
C ALA A 86 -4.01 9.43 -3.16
N ALA A 87 -4.73 9.10 -4.22
CA ALA A 87 -6.20 9.08 -4.22
C ALA A 87 -6.73 8.03 -3.24
N ARG A 88 -6.13 6.86 -3.22
CA ARG A 88 -6.54 5.81 -2.29
C ARG A 88 -6.25 6.18 -0.84
N ALA A 89 -5.09 6.80 -0.58
CA ALA A 89 -4.77 7.28 0.76
C ALA A 89 -5.77 8.34 1.21
N ALA A 90 -6.17 9.24 0.31
CA ALA A 90 -7.16 10.27 0.62
C ALA A 90 -8.51 9.65 1.00
N HIS A 91 -8.91 8.58 0.34
CA HIS A 91 -10.15 7.88 0.69
C HIS A 91 -10.11 7.29 2.10
N LEU A 92 -8.93 6.97 2.59
CA LEU A 92 -8.77 6.47 3.94
C LEU A 92 -8.69 7.60 4.97
N GLY A 93 -8.64 8.85 4.52
CA GLY A 93 -8.33 9.97 5.39
C GLY A 93 -6.90 9.92 5.89
N GLY A 94 -6.03 9.29 5.14
CA GLY A 94 -4.66 9.01 5.56
C GLY A 94 -3.63 9.90 4.92
N GLU A 95 -2.39 9.69 5.36
CA GLU A 95 -1.25 10.41 4.82
C GLU A 95 -0.31 9.40 4.17
N LEU A 96 0.10 9.70 2.96
CA LEU A 96 1.01 8.87 2.21
C LEU A 96 2.33 9.58 2.04
N THR A 97 3.41 8.87 2.33
CA THR A 97 4.75 9.40 2.12
C THR A 97 5.51 8.43 1.22
N ILE A 98 6.20 8.94 0.23
CA ILE A 98 7.03 8.13 -0.64
C ILE A 98 8.46 8.61 -0.49
N ASP A 99 9.33 7.70 -0.07
CA ASP A 99 10.73 7.99 0.10
C ASP A 99 11.48 7.10 -0.89
N SER A 100 12.04 7.71 -1.90
CA SER A 100 12.75 7.00 -2.94
C SER A 100 13.84 7.91 -3.51
N ALA A 101 14.94 7.30 -3.88
CA ALA A 101 16.02 7.98 -4.59
C ALA A 101 16.70 6.98 -5.51
N PRO A 102 17.29 7.42 -6.60
CA PRO A 102 18.00 6.52 -7.50
C PRO A 102 19.04 5.69 -6.75
N GLY A 103 18.97 4.39 -6.92
CA GLY A 103 19.88 3.45 -6.28
C GLY A 103 19.56 3.10 -4.83
N LYS A 104 18.48 3.65 -4.29
CA LYS A 104 18.17 3.47 -2.86
C LYS A 104 16.89 2.66 -2.59
N GLY A 105 16.26 2.14 -3.60
CA GLY A 105 14.97 1.47 -3.43
C GLY A 105 13.85 2.46 -3.16
N THR A 106 12.72 1.95 -2.76
CA THR A 106 11.53 2.77 -2.51
C THR A 106 10.84 2.35 -1.23
N ARG A 107 10.40 3.32 -0.45
CA ARG A 107 9.58 3.09 0.72
C ARG A 107 8.30 3.90 0.59
N ILE A 108 7.19 3.22 0.68
CA ILE A 108 5.88 3.85 0.72
C ILE A 108 5.37 3.68 2.14
N SER A 109 5.04 4.76 2.79
CA SER A 109 4.52 4.76 4.14
C SER A 109 3.15 5.39 4.16
N LEU A 110 2.21 4.72 4.76
CA LEU A 110 0.83 5.17 4.87
C LEU A 110 0.39 5.09 6.33
N THR A 111 -0.24 6.15 6.80
CA THR A 111 -0.90 6.13 8.09
C THR A 111 -2.33 6.59 7.86
N TRP A 112 -3.28 6.02 8.56
CA TRP A 112 -4.68 6.42 8.46
C TRP A 112 -5.39 6.20 9.78
N PRO A 113 -6.45 6.99 10.06
CA PRO A 113 -7.20 6.78 11.29
C PRO A 113 -8.03 5.51 11.18
N LEU A 114 -7.96 4.67 12.20
CA LEU A 114 -8.77 3.48 12.24
C LEU A 114 -10.17 3.87 12.66
N ARG A 115 -11.14 3.55 11.83
CA ARG A 115 -12.51 3.78 12.16
C ARG A 115 -12.93 2.70 13.15
N LYS A 116 -13.70 3.12 14.14
CA LYS A 116 -14.31 2.11 14.97
C LYS A 116 -15.18 1.27 14.05
N LEU A 117 -14.91 0.00 14.03
CA LEU A 117 -15.81 -0.90 13.34
C LEU A 117 -17.19 -0.64 13.92
N PRO A 118 -18.18 -0.46 13.07
CA PRO A 118 -19.52 -0.37 13.58
C PRO A 118 -19.70 -1.56 14.47
N VAL A 119 -20.22 -1.31 15.65
CA VAL A 119 -20.60 -2.37 16.57
C VAL A 119 -21.22 -3.44 15.71
N PRO A 120 -20.73 -4.69 15.77
CA PRO A 120 -21.30 -5.71 14.96
C PRO A 120 -22.78 -5.68 15.20
N VAL A 121 -23.49 -5.28 14.17
CA VAL A 121 -24.91 -5.32 14.22
C VAL A 121 -25.20 -6.76 14.37
N SER A 122 -25.36 -7.19 15.59
CA SER A 122 -25.82 -8.54 15.78
C SER A 122 -27.22 -8.52 15.26
N VAL A 123 -27.35 -8.84 14.05
CA VAL A 123 -28.66 -9.05 13.47
C VAL A 123 -29.12 -10.34 14.10
N LYS A 124 -29.96 -10.20 15.07
CA LYS A 124 -30.55 -11.38 15.66
C LYS A 124 -31.37 -12.02 14.56
N GLN A 125 -31.20 -13.29 14.43
CA GLN A 125 -31.88 -14.02 13.37
C GLN A 125 -33.38 -13.81 13.36
N LYS A 126 -33.99 -13.64 14.52
CA LYS A 126 -35.41 -13.38 14.60
C LYS A 126 -35.81 -12.03 14.02
N GLU A 127 -34.85 -11.13 13.82
CA GLU A 127 -35.13 -9.85 13.22
C GLU A 127 -35.04 -9.91 11.71
N LEU A 128 -34.55 -11.01 11.19
CA LEU A 128 -34.43 -11.21 9.77
C LEU A 128 -35.67 -11.88 9.19
N LEU A 129 -36.53 -12.38 10.03
CA LEU A 129 -37.73 -13.09 9.57
C LEU A 129 -38.95 -12.15 9.50
#